data_bb321c85faecba12e5c8f5b692466a04
#
_entry.id   bb321c85faecba12e5c8f5b692466a04
#
_cell.length_a   1.000
_cell.length_b   1.000
_cell.length_c   1.000
_cell.angle_alpha   90.00
_cell.angle_beta   90.00
_cell.angle_gamma   90.00
#
_symmetry.space_group_name_H-M   'P 1'
#
loop_
_entity.id
_entity.type
_entity.pdbx_description
1 polymer ?
#
loop_
_entity_poly.entity_id
_entity_poly.type
_entity_poly.pdbx_seq_one_letter_code
_entity_poly.pdbx_strand_id
1 'polypeptide(L)'
;VIFKRLTTLGSELRPLPFTRRTAINRRAFLRAGAIAVGLPFLEGLPERSAWAANATPVFSLFIVAACGVVGKRFFPDTTGPLSAASLAALEGKATSVLAPHAEQLLFVKNIDFPMAGPSNCGHSQGLCQSLTGAPAAGGGASAYSTGISADMVIAQAVNEAATDPLTLYAGNRQNGYIAERISFKGAGPGQVRSADDNPYTLYSKLIGLTTNAGDATTAAADAAAELLSSRKSVNDLVRAELKQLLALPALSAADNRRLEQHFDSIRDVETKLDQLGIACTQDGLATDQLEAYKSGLAFRMDGMIEDVAKLHLELVSLAFACNFNRVATLQHGDGTDATRYAVPSNEGLNWPFHHISHRVQSDSAVGSNPTAEDAHAEIDVLRMQTLLHGLDHFKARGLLDKSVIMWTNHIADGPTHSFKNVPTIIAGNAGGYLKQGAYVDAGSVTNNRLFNTLIAAAVRDKLDWSTNFGDGEGTGGIDALLA
;
A
#
# COMPACT_ATOMS: atom_id res chain seq x y z
N VAL A 1 34.26 1.07 -24.95
CA VAL A 1 34.46 0.34 -26.21
C VAL A 1 33.52 -0.86 -26.20
N ILE A 2 32.35 -0.76 -26.74
CA ILE A 2 31.48 -1.73 -27.45
C ILE A 2 30.09 -1.11 -27.51
N PHE A 3 29.94 -0.13 -28.39
CA PHE A 3 28.66 0.25 -28.96
C PHE A 3 28.92 0.48 -30.47
N LYS A 4 28.84 -0.59 -31.25
CA LYS A 4 28.65 -0.52 -32.69
C LYS A 4 28.26 -1.91 -33.19
N ARG A 5 27.09 -1.97 -33.76
CA ARG A 5 26.44 -2.95 -34.64
C ARG A 5 25.17 -3.57 -34.06
N LEU A 6 24.09 -2.92 -34.38
CA LEU A 6 22.79 -3.55 -34.66
C LEU A 6 21.94 -2.54 -35.44
N THR A 7 22.40 -2.25 -36.69
CA THR A 7 21.53 -1.75 -37.74
C THR A 7 21.79 -2.67 -38.96
N THR A 8 20.77 -3.34 -39.36
CA THR A 8 20.53 -4.18 -40.53
C THR A 8 20.19 -5.62 -40.16
N LEU A 9 18.91 -5.88 -39.91
CA LEU A 9 18.27 -7.13 -40.36
C LEU A 9 16.79 -6.78 -40.54
N GLY A 10 16.50 -6.54 -41.82
CA GLY A 10 15.15 -6.34 -42.31
C GLY A 10 14.34 -7.62 -42.27
N SER A 11 13.05 -7.41 -42.07
CA SER A 11 11.91 -8.20 -42.54
C SER A 11 12.16 -9.67 -42.85
N GLU A 12 11.80 -10.54 -41.93
CA GLU A 12 11.07 -11.78 -42.08
C GLU A 12 11.02 -12.51 -40.73
N LEU A 13 10.05 -12.17 -39.90
CA LEU A 13 9.62 -13.02 -38.77
C LEU A 13 8.88 -14.21 -39.38
N ARG A 14 9.60 -15.28 -39.68
CA ARG A 14 8.98 -16.59 -39.92
C ARG A 14 8.46 -17.11 -38.58
N PRO A 15 7.19 -17.56 -38.48
CA PRO A 15 6.71 -18.24 -37.31
C PRO A 15 7.56 -19.50 -37.10
N LEU A 16 8.15 -19.64 -35.90
CA LEU A 16 8.85 -20.85 -35.51
C LEU A 16 7.85 -22.01 -35.45
N PRO A 17 8.08 -23.11 -36.22
CA PRO A 17 7.21 -24.27 -36.15
C PRO A 17 7.36 -24.91 -34.77
N PHE A 18 6.26 -25.13 -34.07
CA PHE A 18 6.19 -25.97 -32.87
C PHE A 18 6.61 -27.38 -33.27
N THR A 19 7.89 -27.68 -33.13
CA THR A 19 8.38 -29.05 -33.31
C THR A 19 8.00 -29.89 -32.08
N ARG A 20 7.63 -31.12 -32.33
CA ARG A 20 6.98 -32.14 -31.52
C ARG A 20 7.62 -32.53 -30.18
N ARG A 21 8.46 -31.72 -29.51
CA ARG A 21 9.16 -32.09 -28.26
C ARG A 21 9.55 -30.94 -27.33
N THR A 22 8.88 -29.82 -27.32
CA THR A 22 9.03 -28.88 -26.21
C THR A 22 7.89 -29.13 -25.23
N ALA A 23 8.19 -29.74 -24.10
CA ALA A 23 7.29 -29.78 -22.97
C ALA A 23 6.93 -28.32 -22.62
N ILE A 24 5.67 -27.94 -22.85
CA ILE A 24 5.15 -26.67 -22.40
C ILE A 24 5.22 -26.73 -20.87
N ASN A 25 6.18 -26.00 -20.32
CA ASN A 25 6.45 -26.03 -18.89
C ASN A 25 5.37 -25.20 -18.17
N ARG A 26 5.17 -25.42 -16.87
CA ARG A 26 4.20 -24.78 -15.97
C ARG A 26 4.18 -23.26 -15.96
N ARG A 27 5.11 -22.61 -16.65
CA ARG A 27 5.15 -21.17 -16.95
C ARG A 27 4.86 -20.96 -18.43
N ALA A 28 3.76 -21.51 -18.92
CA ALA A 28 3.32 -21.21 -20.28
C ALA A 28 2.72 -19.80 -20.31
N PHE A 29 3.30 -18.94 -21.12
CA PHE A 29 2.84 -17.59 -21.37
C PHE A 29 2.66 -17.41 -22.88
N LEU A 30 1.59 -16.76 -23.28
CA LEU A 30 1.51 -16.17 -24.61
C LEU A 30 2.29 -14.87 -24.58
N ARG A 31 3.13 -14.63 -25.57
CA ARG A 31 3.99 -13.46 -25.66
C ARG A 31 3.79 -12.71 -26.96
N ALA A 32 3.59 -11.40 -26.86
CA ALA A 32 3.62 -10.49 -27.99
C ALA A 32 4.55 -9.32 -27.65
N GLY A 33 5.77 -9.34 -28.15
CA GLY A 33 6.79 -8.34 -27.81
C GLY A 33 7.15 -8.37 -26.31
N ALA A 34 6.89 -7.28 -25.58
CA ALA A 34 7.13 -7.13 -24.14
C ALA A 34 5.97 -7.62 -23.27
N ILE A 35 4.84 -8.04 -23.86
CA ILE A 35 3.63 -8.46 -23.13
C ILE A 35 3.61 -9.97 -23.00
N ALA A 36 3.26 -10.46 -21.79
CA ALA A 36 3.09 -11.88 -21.52
C ALA A 36 1.78 -12.13 -20.76
N VAL A 37 0.95 -13.04 -21.25
CA VAL A 37 -0.29 -13.48 -20.61
C VAL A 37 -0.11 -14.88 -20.05
N GLY A 38 -0.33 -15.03 -18.74
CA GLY A 38 -0.34 -16.34 -18.07
C GLY A 38 -1.53 -17.18 -18.53
N LEU A 39 -1.31 -18.45 -18.80
CA LEU A 39 -2.38 -19.37 -19.21
C LEU A 39 -3.08 -20.00 -17.99
N PRO A 40 -4.40 -20.30 -18.08
CA PRO A 40 -5.11 -21.03 -17.07
C PRO A 40 -4.62 -22.49 -16.96
N PHE A 41 -5.05 -23.18 -15.91
CA PHE A 41 -4.83 -24.62 -15.80
C PHE A 41 -5.49 -25.40 -16.94
N LEU A 42 -4.71 -26.20 -17.64
CA LEU A 42 -5.16 -27.05 -18.74
C LEU A 42 -4.91 -28.51 -18.38
N GLU A 43 -5.96 -29.35 -18.44
CA GLU A 43 -5.91 -30.77 -18.05
C GLU A 43 -4.98 -31.60 -18.95
N GLY A 44 -4.84 -31.21 -20.20
CA GLY A 44 -3.92 -31.84 -21.16
C GLY A 44 -2.44 -31.55 -20.89
N LEU A 45 -2.11 -30.72 -19.89
CA LEU A 45 -0.75 -30.40 -19.51
C LEU A 45 -0.46 -30.88 -18.06
N PRO A 46 0.75 -31.38 -17.76
CA PRO A 46 1.06 -31.92 -16.42
C PRO A 46 0.90 -30.90 -15.29
N GLU A 47 0.26 -31.36 -14.20
CA GLU A 47 -0.28 -30.58 -13.10
C GLU A 47 0.65 -29.54 -12.40
N ARG A 48 0.13 -28.37 -12.12
CA ARG A 48 0.08 -27.68 -10.82
C ARG A 48 -0.86 -26.49 -10.84
N SER A 49 -1.76 -26.52 -9.85
CA SER A 49 -2.72 -25.52 -9.32
C SER A 49 -3.36 -24.51 -10.27
N ALA A 50 -4.68 -24.65 -10.39
CA ALA A 50 -5.61 -23.75 -11.05
C ALA A 50 -5.67 -22.39 -10.34
N TRP A 51 -5.76 -21.32 -11.11
CA TRP A 51 -5.94 -19.95 -10.64
C TRP A 51 -7.39 -19.54 -10.84
N ALA A 52 -8.00 -18.99 -9.80
CA ALA A 52 -9.35 -18.46 -9.89
C ALA A 52 -9.37 -17.21 -10.77
N ALA A 53 -9.94 -17.32 -11.96
CA ALA A 53 -9.95 -16.30 -13.00
C ALA A 53 -10.93 -15.13 -12.75
N ASN A 54 -11.54 -14.98 -11.56
CA ASN A 54 -12.59 -14.01 -11.29
C ASN A 54 -12.37 -13.12 -10.03
N ALA A 55 -11.16 -13.04 -9.51
CA ALA A 55 -10.92 -12.16 -8.37
C ALA A 55 -10.88 -10.70 -8.81
N THR A 56 -11.81 -9.89 -8.30
CA THR A 56 -11.71 -8.42 -8.38
C THR A 56 -10.34 -7.97 -7.89
N PRO A 57 -9.64 -7.08 -8.60
CA PRO A 57 -8.34 -6.59 -8.14
C PRO A 57 -8.48 -5.97 -6.75
N VAL A 58 -7.55 -6.32 -5.87
CA VAL A 58 -7.45 -5.74 -4.53
C VAL A 58 -6.32 -4.74 -4.50
N PHE A 59 -6.57 -3.58 -3.92
CA PHE A 59 -5.62 -2.50 -3.74
C PHE A 59 -5.11 -2.49 -2.30
N SER A 60 -3.86 -2.11 -2.08
CA SER A 60 -3.26 -2.11 -0.76
C SER A 60 -2.57 -0.78 -0.46
N LEU A 61 -2.95 -0.15 0.64
CA LEU A 61 -2.34 1.07 1.15
C LEU A 61 -1.90 0.87 2.60
N PHE A 62 -0.63 1.13 2.88
CA PHE A 62 -0.07 1.07 4.21
C PHE A 62 0.34 2.48 4.67
N ILE A 63 -0.22 2.95 5.76
CA ILE A 63 0.08 4.24 6.37
C ILE A 63 0.76 3.97 7.70
N VAL A 64 1.99 4.46 7.86
CA VAL A 64 2.75 4.34 9.10
C VAL A 64 2.98 5.72 9.67
N ALA A 65 2.34 6.00 10.80
CA ALA A 65 2.46 7.25 11.53
C ALA A 65 3.65 7.23 12.51
N ALA A 66 4.02 8.41 13.00
CA ALA A 66 5.14 8.59 13.89
C ALA A 66 4.73 8.75 15.36
N CYS A 67 5.68 8.47 16.26
CA CYS A 67 5.72 8.86 17.67
C CYS A 67 4.67 8.24 18.60
N GLY A 68 4.00 7.16 18.21
CA GLY A 68 2.98 6.49 19.02
C GLY A 68 1.67 7.27 19.10
N VAL A 69 0.81 6.88 20.01
CA VAL A 69 -0.48 7.53 20.28
C VAL A 69 -0.71 7.69 21.79
N VAL A 70 -1.65 8.55 22.19
CA VAL A 70 -2.15 8.59 23.56
C VAL A 70 -3.17 7.46 23.74
N GLY A 71 -2.71 6.24 24.05
CA GLY A 71 -3.52 5.02 24.03
C GLY A 71 -4.87 5.12 24.75
N LYS A 72 -4.92 5.75 25.93
CA LYS A 72 -6.17 5.97 26.68
C LYS A 72 -7.16 6.93 25.99
N ARG A 73 -6.71 7.70 24.99
CA ARG A 73 -7.50 8.68 24.22
C ARG A 73 -7.59 8.33 22.73
N PHE A 74 -7.26 7.11 22.35
CA PHE A 74 -7.18 6.75 20.92
C PHE A 74 -8.36 5.85 20.50
N PHE A 75 -8.43 4.62 21.00
CA PHE A 75 -9.48 3.65 20.66
C PHE A 75 -10.65 3.66 21.66
N PRO A 76 -11.80 3.03 21.31
CA PRO A 76 -12.81 2.64 22.31
C PRO A 76 -12.19 1.84 23.47
N ASP A 77 -12.76 1.92 24.66
CA ASP A 77 -12.21 1.22 25.83
C ASP A 77 -12.43 -0.30 25.76
N THR A 78 -13.45 -0.76 25.03
CA THR A 78 -13.82 -2.17 24.91
C THR A 78 -13.90 -2.60 23.45
N THR A 79 -13.53 -3.85 23.20
CA THR A 79 -13.74 -4.52 21.90
C THR A 79 -15.23 -4.80 21.69
N GLY A 80 -15.65 -4.87 20.41
CA GLY A 80 -17.03 -5.13 20.04
C GLY A 80 -17.40 -4.54 18.68
N PRO A 81 -18.71 -4.55 18.33
CA PRO A 81 -19.19 -3.96 17.09
C PRO A 81 -18.93 -2.44 17.05
N LEU A 82 -18.61 -1.93 15.85
CA LEU A 82 -18.51 -0.50 15.57
C LEU A 82 -19.70 -0.06 14.72
N SER A 83 -20.25 1.09 15.07
CA SER A 83 -21.24 1.79 14.25
C SER A 83 -20.95 3.29 14.26
N ALA A 84 -21.49 4.02 13.29
CA ALA A 84 -21.33 5.47 13.24
C ALA A 84 -21.76 6.13 14.57
N ALA A 85 -22.89 5.71 15.14
CA ALA A 85 -23.41 6.24 16.40
C ALA A 85 -22.50 5.90 17.59
N SER A 86 -22.03 4.64 17.71
CA SER A 86 -21.16 4.24 18.83
C SER A 86 -19.80 4.92 18.77
N LEU A 87 -19.25 5.12 17.57
CA LEU A 87 -17.94 5.75 17.43
C LEU A 87 -18.03 7.27 17.62
N ALA A 88 -19.06 7.93 17.08
CA ALA A 88 -19.29 9.37 17.26
C ALA A 88 -19.53 9.75 18.74
N ALA A 89 -20.09 8.85 19.54
CA ALA A 89 -20.35 9.07 20.97
C ALA A 89 -19.09 9.02 21.85
N LEU A 90 -17.92 8.67 21.31
CA LEU A 90 -16.67 8.52 22.06
C LEU A 90 -15.97 9.88 22.24
N GLU A 91 -16.48 10.70 23.16
CA GLU A 91 -15.85 11.99 23.48
C GLU A 91 -14.39 11.81 23.91
N GLY A 92 -13.50 12.65 23.34
CA GLY A 92 -12.07 12.65 23.66
C GLY A 92 -11.26 11.47 23.11
N LYS A 93 -11.84 10.60 22.29
CA LYS A 93 -11.10 9.55 21.57
C LYS A 93 -10.78 9.99 20.13
N ALA A 94 -9.53 9.89 19.73
CA ALA A 94 -9.11 10.35 18.40
C ALA A 94 -9.83 9.62 17.26
N THR A 95 -10.12 8.33 17.41
CA THR A 95 -10.83 7.53 16.39
C THR A 95 -12.32 7.89 16.25
N SER A 96 -12.89 8.74 17.11
CA SER A 96 -14.29 9.17 16.99
C SER A 96 -14.57 9.90 15.67
N VAL A 97 -13.58 10.61 15.11
CA VAL A 97 -13.71 11.31 13.82
C VAL A 97 -13.94 10.37 12.66
N LEU A 98 -13.59 9.09 12.79
CA LEU A 98 -13.80 8.07 11.76
C LEU A 98 -15.23 7.50 11.74
N ALA A 99 -16.14 8.02 12.54
CA ALA A 99 -17.54 7.58 12.64
C ALA A 99 -18.26 7.43 11.28
N PRO A 100 -18.06 8.31 10.26
CA PRO A 100 -18.68 8.15 8.95
C PRO A 100 -18.34 6.85 8.22
N HIS A 101 -17.23 6.21 8.59
CA HIS A 101 -16.77 4.94 8.00
C HIS A 101 -16.77 3.78 9.01
N ALA A 102 -17.37 3.91 10.18
CA ALA A 102 -17.32 2.91 11.25
C ALA A 102 -17.62 1.48 10.78
N GLU A 103 -18.57 1.32 9.87
CA GLU A 103 -18.99 0.02 9.33
C GLU A 103 -17.96 -0.57 8.32
N GLN A 104 -17.04 0.24 7.80
CA GLN A 104 -15.95 -0.18 6.92
C GLN A 104 -14.61 -0.30 7.65
N LEU A 105 -14.60 -0.14 8.97
CA LEU A 105 -13.39 -0.19 9.80
C LEU A 105 -13.28 -1.51 10.56
N LEU A 106 -12.05 -1.95 10.76
CA LEU A 106 -11.67 -2.99 11.69
C LEU A 106 -10.53 -2.46 12.55
N PHE A 107 -10.80 -2.20 13.83
CA PHE A 107 -9.76 -1.87 14.81
C PHE A 107 -9.18 -3.17 15.37
N VAL A 108 -7.87 -3.23 15.52
CA VAL A 108 -7.18 -4.43 15.98
C VAL A 108 -6.31 -4.10 17.18
N LYS A 109 -6.57 -4.78 18.28
CA LYS A 109 -5.85 -4.65 19.56
C LYS A 109 -4.85 -5.80 19.70
N ASN A 110 -3.77 -5.54 20.44
CA ASN A 110 -2.77 -6.53 20.81
C ASN A 110 -1.98 -7.09 19.60
N ILE A 111 -1.61 -6.20 18.69
CA ILE A 111 -0.58 -6.46 17.67
C ILE A 111 0.76 -5.99 18.22
N ASP A 112 1.72 -6.90 18.31
CA ASP A 112 3.07 -6.64 18.80
C ASP A 112 4.08 -6.63 17.65
N PHE A 113 5.21 -5.94 17.82
CA PHE A 113 6.33 -6.11 16.91
C PHE A 113 7.23 -7.29 17.34
N PRO A 114 8.04 -7.86 16.43
CA PRO A 114 8.87 -9.03 16.73
C PRO A 114 9.88 -8.83 17.86
N MET A 115 10.45 -7.63 17.99
CA MET A 115 11.34 -7.30 19.10
C MET A 115 10.53 -7.09 20.37
N ALA A 116 10.98 -7.66 21.49
CA ALA A 116 10.32 -7.50 22.78
C ALA A 116 10.33 -6.04 23.29
N GLY A 117 11.32 -5.26 22.86
CA GLY A 117 11.47 -3.85 23.18
C GLY A 117 12.68 -3.26 22.48
N PRO A 118 12.87 -1.93 22.47
CA PRO A 118 13.99 -1.29 21.83
C PRO A 118 15.30 -1.62 22.54
N SER A 119 16.30 -2.01 21.76
CA SER A 119 17.67 -2.26 22.25
C SER A 119 18.60 -1.05 22.01
N ASN A 120 18.15 -0.09 21.21
CA ASN A 120 18.89 1.12 20.87
C ASN A 120 17.86 2.26 20.67
N CYS A 121 17.64 2.73 19.45
CA CYS A 121 16.65 3.75 19.15
C CYS A 121 15.29 3.12 18.83
N GLY A 122 14.30 3.27 19.72
CA GLY A 122 12.97 2.70 19.52
C GLY A 122 12.27 3.18 18.27
N HIS A 123 12.46 4.44 17.89
CA HIS A 123 11.87 5.00 16.68
C HIS A 123 12.38 4.33 15.39
N SER A 124 13.70 4.23 15.23
CA SER A 124 14.28 3.62 14.03
C SER A 124 13.99 2.12 13.96
N GLN A 125 14.06 1.43 15.09
CA GLN A 125 13.77 0.00 15.16
C GLN A 125 12.28 -0.29 14.93
N GLY A 126 11.40 0.56 15.43
CA GLY A 126 9.95 0.47 15.18
C GLY A 126 9.60 0.66 13.72
N LEU A 127 10.17 1.70 13.07
CA LEU A 127 9.96 1.93 11.63
C LEU A 127 10.39 0.70 10.79
N CYS A 128 11.56 0.12 11.08
CA CYS A 128 12.04 -1.06 10.34
C CYS A 128 11.15 -2.29 10.49
N GLN A 129 10.44 -2.44 11.63
CA GLN A 129 9.56 -3.57 11.91
C GLN A 129 8.12 -3.38 11.41
N SER A 130 7.71 -2.09 11.22
CA SER A 130 6.31 -1.71 11.01
C SER A 130 5.64 -2.40 9.83
N LEU A 131 6.35 -2.64 8.71
CA LEU A 131 5.84 -3.33 7.52
C LEU A 131 6.59 -4.62 7.17
N THR A 132 7.61 -5.00 7.94
CA THR A 132 8.40 -6.20 7.63
C THR A 132 8.07 -7.40 8.50
N GLY A 133 7.46 -7.18 9.66
CA GLY A 133 7.24 -8.25 10.64
C GLY A 133 8.53 -8.96 11.03
N ALA A 134 9.68 -8.30 10.90
CA ALA A 134 11.00 -8.81 11.17
C ALA A 134 11.78 -7.86 12.10
N PRO A 135 12.69 -8.37 12.95
CA PRO A 135 13.52 -7.55 13.81
C PRO A 135 14.31 -6.50 13.03
N ALA A 136 14.58 -5.37 13.68
CA ALA A 136 15.53 -4.40 13.18
C ALA A 136 16.96 -4.76 13.59
N ALA A 137 17.92 -4.44 12.74
CA ALA A 137 19.34 -4.49 13.04
C ALA A 137 19.99 -3.10 12.85
N GLY A 138 21.21 -2.92 13.40
CA GLY A 138 21.82 -1.60 13.47
C GLY A 138 21.13 -0.70 14.49
N GLY A 139 21.46 0.59 14.49
CA GLY A 139 20.90 1.54 15.44
C GLY A 139 20.89 2.98 14.91
N GLY A 140 20.01 3.81 15.47
CA GLY A 140 19.86 5.20 15.07
C GLY A 140 19.63 5.35 13.56
N ALA A 141 20.32 6.28 12.94
CA ALA A 141 20.20 6.55 11.52
C ALA A 141 20.68 5.39 10.61
N SER A 142 21.40 4.40 11.11
CA SER A 142 21.88 3.24 10.37
C SER A 142 21.02 1.98 10.56
N ALA A 143 19.90 2.06 11.26
CA ALA A 143 18.98 0.93 11.42
C ALA A 143 18.43 0.44 10.07
N TYR A 144 18.26 -0.87 9.94
CA TYR A 144 17.69 -1.52 8.76
C TYR A 144 16.86 -2.74 9.15
N SER A 145 15.98 -3.16 8.28
CA SER A 145 15.20 -4.38 8.50
C SER A 145 15.96 -5.63 8.13
N THR A 146 15.66 -6.73 8.84
CA THR A 146 16.17 -8.09 8.51
C THR A 146 15.23 -8.84 7.56
N GLY A 147 14.16 -8.20 7.06
CA GLY A 147 13.20 -8.79 6.13
C GLY A 147 12.74 -7.84 5.04
N ILE A 148 12.09 -8.40 4.04
CA ILE A 148 11.35 -7.66 3.01
C ILE A 148 10.05 -7.10 3.60
N SER A 149 9.54 -5.97 3.09
CA SER A 149 8.28 -5.40 3.57
C SER A 149 7.06 -5.96 2.83
N ALA A 150 5.90 -5.96 3.48
CA ALA A 150 4.65 -6.52 2.98
C ALA A 150 4.17 -5.83 1.69
N ASP A 151 4.36 -4.52 1.57
CA ASP A 151 4.04 -3.76 0.36
C ASP A 151 4.83 -4.27 -0.86
N MET A 152 6.11 -4.60 -0.68
CA MET A 152 6.94 -5.17 -1.74
C MET A 152 6.46 -6.57 -2.15
N VAL A 153 6.14 -7.43 -1.17
CA VAL A 153 5.63 -8.79 -1.42
C VAL A 153 4.31 -8.73 -2.20
N ILE A 154 3.39 -7.86 -1.77
CA ILE A 154 2.11 -7.69 -2.46
C ILE A 154 2.33 -7.09 -3.86
N ALA A 155 3.15 -6.05 -4.00
CA ALA A 155 3.40 -5.41 -5.29
C ALA A 155 3.98 -6.38 -6.32
N GLN A 156 4.94 -7.23 -5.92
CA GLN A 156 5.49 -8.28 -6.78
C GLN A 156 4.44 -9.28 -7.26
N ALA A 157 3.37 -9.48 -6.48
CA ALA A 157 2.30 -10.42 -6.80
C ALA A 157 1.17 -9.81 -7.64
N VAL A 158 0.84 -8.51 -7.44
CA VAL A 158 -0.38 -7.91 -8.00
C VAL A 158 -0.15 -6.80 -9.01
N ASN A 159 1.03 -6.13 -8.99
CA ASN A 159 1.35 -5.09 -9.95
C ASN A 159 1.76 -5.68 -11.30
N GLU A 160 1.44 -4.99 -12.37
CA GLU A 160 1.90 -5.34 -13.71
C GLU A 160 3.43 -5.25 -13.79
N ALA A 161 4.05 -6.22 -14.48
CA ALA A 161 5.50 -6.36 -14.63
C ALA A 161 6.27 -6.29 -13.28
N ALA A 162 5.63 -6.68 -12.15
CA ALA A 162 6.19 -6.61 -10.82
C ALA A 162 6.73 -5.20 -10.46
N THR A 163 6.03 -4.17 -10.91
CA THR A 163 6.36 -2.77 -10.60
C THR A 163 6.37 -2.55 -9.09
N ASP A 164 7.38 -1.87 -8.60
CA ASP A 164 7.52 -1.50 -7.18
C ASP A 164 6.29 -0.70 -6.69
N PRO A 165 5.92 -0.80 -5.39
CA PRO A 165 4.82 0.00 -4.84
C PRO A 165 5.15 1.50 -4.88
N LEU A 166 4.13 2.35 -4.89
CA LEU A 166 4.29 3.77 -4.61
C LEU A 166 4.79 3.93 -3.18
N THR A 167 5.91 4.62 -2.98
CA THR A 167 6.45 4.90 -1.65
C THR A 167 6.47 6.40 -1.44
N LEU A 168 5.66 6.88 -0.49
CA LEU A 168 5.35 8.28 -0.28
C LEU A 168 5.71 8.70 1.15
N TYR A 169 5.98 9.98 1.33
CA TYR A 169 6.36 10.55 2.61
C TYR A 169 5.72 11.92 2.82
N ALA A 170 5.14 12.13 3.99
CA ALA A 170 4.69 13.43 4.47
C ALA A 170 5.36 13.71 5.82
N GLY A 171 6.25 14.68 5.90
CA GLY A 171 6.96 15.00 7.12
C GLY A 171 8.03 16.05 6.91
N ASN A 172 8.47 16.65 8.01
CA ASN A 172 9.53 17.63 8.01
C ASN A 172 10.89 16.92 7.99
N ARG A 173 11.59 16.93 6.85
CA ARG A 173 12.92 16.33 6.67
C ARG A 173 14.04 17.15 7.30
N GLN A 174 13.82 17.73 8.46
CA GLN A 174 14.92 18.40 9.17
C GLN A 174 15.90 17.34 9.66
N ASN A 175 17.12 17.41 9.17
CA ASN A 175 18.29 16.59 9.57
C ASN A 175 18.39 15.18 9.00
N GLY A 176 17.44 14.67 8.20
CA GLY A 176 17.54 13.35 7.56
C GLY A 176 17.68 12.16 8.52
N TYR A 177 17.44 12.37 9.80
CA TYR A 177 17.56 11.36 10.85
C TYR A 177 16.30 10.51 10.88
N ILE A 178 16.43 9.24 10.57
CA ILE A 178 15.33 8.27 10.60
C ILE A 178 14.17 8.58 9.64
N ALA A 179 14.39 9.35 8.58
CA ALA A 179 13.44 9.44 7.48
C ALA A 179 13.44 8.15 6.64
N GLU A 180 12.31 7.77 6.04
CA GLU A 180 12.20 6.67 5.06
C GLU A 180 12.71 5.32 5.54
N ARG A 181 11.97 4.66 6.43
CA ARG A 181 12.38 3.36 7.00
C ARG A 181 11.25 2.33 7.03
N ILE A 182 10.25 2.43 6.16
CA ILE A 182 9.09 1.51 6.23
C ILE A 182 9.05 0.50 5.09
N SER A 183 9.53 0.84 3.88
CA SER A 183 9.51 -0.04 2.71
C SER A 183 10.91 -0.57 2.41
N PHE A 184 11.05 -1.90 2.32
CA PHE A 184 12.33 -2.58 2.16
C PHE A 184 12.26 -3.64 1.06
N LYS A 185 13.23 -3.63 0.14
CA LYS A 185 13.35 -4.62 -0.94
C LYS A 185 13.83 -6.00 -0.44
N GLY A 186 14.36 -6.06 0.77
CA GLY A 186 14.91 -7.27 1.38
C GLY A 186 15.63 -6.96 2.68
N ALA A 187 16.29 -7.97 3.24
CA ALA A 187 17.09 -7.83 4.44
C ALA A 187 18.41 -7.08 4.18
N GLY A 188 18.82 -6.26 5.15
CA GLY A 188 20.15 -5.68 5.18
C GLY A 188 20.21 -4.18 4.89
N PRO A 189 21.39 -3.57 5.14
CA PRO A 189 21.61 -2.16 4.88
C PRO A 189 21.47 -1.86 3.38
N GLY A 190 20.94 -0.69 3.06
CA GLY A 190 20.73 -0.27 1.66
C GLY A 190 19.52 -0.89 0.96
N GLN A 191 18.73 -1.72 1.63
CA GLN A 191 17.50 -2.28 1.07
C GLN A 191 16.27 -1.38 1.27
N VAL A 192 16.39 -0.30 2.04
CA VAL A 192 15.32 0.69 2.21
C VAL A 192 15.01 1.39 0.89
N ARG A 193 13.73 1.61 0.61
CA ARG A 193 13.27 2.36 -0.55
C ARG A 193 13.13 3.84 -0.21
N SER A 194 13.56 4.68 -1.13
CA SER A 194 13.29 6.12 -1.04
C SER A 194 11.81 6.40 -1.24
N ALA A 195 11.29 7.36 -0.50
CA ALA A 195 9.92 7.83 -0.62
C ALA A 195 9.87 9.20 -1.30
N ASP A 196 8.84 9.42 -2.11
CA ASP A 196 8.56 10.71 -2.73
C ASP A 196 7.78 11.58 -1.73
N ASP A 197 8.35 12.71 -1.37
CA ASP A 197 7.74 13.65 -0.42
C ASP A 197 7.04 14.83 -1.10
N ASN A 198 7.19 14.98 -2.41
CA ASN A 198 6.50 16.01 -3.18
C ASN A 198 5.27 15.42 -3.89
N PRO A 199 4.04 15.73 -3.47
CA PRO A 199 2.85 15.20 -4.13
C PRO A 199 2.75 15.59 -5.61
N TYR A 200 3.36 16.71 -6.04
CA TYR A 200 3.39 17.09 -7.44
C TYR A 200 4.12 16.06 -8.32
N THR A 201 5.12 15.35 -7.79
CA THR A 201 5.85 14.32 -8.55
C THR A 201 4.93 13.19 -8.99
N LEU A 202 4.06 12.68 -8.10
CA LEU A 202 3.07 11.67 -8.45
C LEU A 202 1.97 12.24 -9.34
N TYR A 203 1.47 13.44 -9.02
CA TYR A 203 0.46 14.15 -9.82
C TYR A 203 0.90 14.29 -11.28
N SER A 204 2.12 14.75 -11.53
CA SER A 204 2.64 14.93 -12.89
C SER A 204 2.72 13.63 -13.70
N LYS A 205 2.89 12.47 -13.04
CA LYS A 205 2.84 11.16 -13.68
C LYS A 205 1.42 10.72 -14.01
N LEU A 206 0.44 11.12 -13.20
CA LEU A 206 -0.95 10.71 -13.35
C LEU A 206 -1.74 11.59 -14.32
N ILE A 207 -1.39 12.89 -14.45
CA ILE A 207 -2.11 13.84 -15.30
C ILE A 207 -2.17 13.40 -16.76
N GLY A 208 -1.13 12.72 -17.25
CA GLY A 208 -1.09 12.15 -18.59
C GLY A 208 -2.00 10.92 -18.80
N LEU A 209 -2.53 10.33 -17.72
CA LEU A 209 -3.40 9.15 -17.75
C LEU A 209 -4.88 9.50 -17.62
N THR A 210 -5.21 10.75 -17.23
CA THR A 210 -6.60 11.19 -17.02
C THR A 210 -7.27 11.56 -18.34
N THR A 211 -8.58 11.36 -18.45
CA THR A 211 -9.36 11.56 -19.68
C THR A 211 -9.52 13.03 -20.10
N ASN A 212 -9.08 13.99 -19.29
CA ASN A 212 -9.12 15.43 -19.61
C ASN A 212 -7.86 15.89 -20.38
N ALA A 213 -7.24 15.05 -21.17
CA ALA A 213 -6.02 15.33 -21.93
C ALA A 213 -6.20 16.35 -23.10
N GLY A 214 -7.05 17.35 -22.91
CA GLY A 214 -7.25 18.42 -23.91
C GLY A 214 -6.07 19.39 -24.08
N ASP A 215 -5.15 19.47 -23.10
CA ASP A 215 -4.05 20.45 -23.07
C ASP A 215 -2.66 19.87 -22.78
N ALA A 216 -2.48 18.54 -22.84
CA ALA A 216 -1.16 17.93 -22.65
C ALA A 216 -0.25 18.18 -23.87
N THR A 217 0.99 18.59 -23.61
CA THR A 217 2.02 18.65 -24.67
C THR A 217 2.12 17.31 -25.39
N THR A 218 2.24 17.32 -26.72
CA THR A 218 2.15 16.16 -27.60
C THR A 218 2.94 14.92 -27.13
N ALA A 219 4.12 15.08 -26.57
CA ALA A 219 4.97 13.95 -26.11
C ALA A 219 4.41 13.19 -24.88
N ALA A 220 3.74 13.88 -23.95
CA ALA A 220 3.11 13.23 -22.79
C ALA A 220 1.77 12.59 -23.18
N ALA A 221 1.03 13.21 -24.12
CA ALA A 221 -0.18 12.65 -24.69
C ALA A 221 0.10 11.41 -25.56
N ASP A 222 1.19 11.40 -26.30
CA ASP A 222 1.62 10.24 -27.13
C ASP A 222 2.04 9.06 -26.23
N ALA A 223 2.79 9.29 -25.15
CA ALA A 223 3.16 8.25 -24.19
C ALA A 223 1.94 7.71 -23.44
N ALA A 224 0.98 8.55 -23.06
CA ALA A 224 -0.28 8.16 -22.45
C ALA A 224 -1.18 7.40 -23.44
N ALA A 225 -1.27 7.84 -24.69
CA ALA A 225 -2.01 7.17 -25.75
C ALA A 225 -1.39 5.82 -26.11
N GLU A 226 -0.06 5.70 -26.10
CA GLU A 226 0.66 4.43 -26.30
C GLU A 226 0.43 3.47 -25.12
N LEU A 227 0.42 3.97 -23.87
CA LEU A 227 0.09 3.20 -22.69
C LEU A 227 -1.38 2.74 -22.68
N LEU A 228 -2.32 3.61 -23.06
CA LEU A 228 -3.74 3.29 -23.21
C LEU A 228 -4.01 2.34 -24.38
N SER A 229 -3.32 2.50 -25.49
CA SER A 229 -3.44 1.60 -26.65
C SER A 229 -2.83 0.23 -26.34
N SER A 230 -1.74 0.16 -25.57
CA SER A 230 -1.16 -1.09 -25.08
C SER A 230 -2.08 -1.80 -24.09
N ARG A 231 -2.91 -1.06 -23.32
CA ARG A 231 -3.91 -1.60 -22.39
C ARG A 231 -5.20 -2.06 -23.10
N LYS A 232 -5.56 -1.45 -24.21
CA LYS A 232 -6.83 -1.74 -24.91
C LYS A 232 -6.91 -3.11 -25.53
N SER A 233 -5.82 -3.88 -25.60
CA SER A 233 -5.87 -5.15 -26.31
C SER A 233 -4.74 -6.12 -26.00
N VAL A 234 -4.57 -6.49 -24.71
CA VAL A 234 -3.73 -7.64 -24.37
C VAL A 234 -4.20 -8.87 -25.15
N ASN A 235 -5.51 -9.07 -25.25
CA ASN A 235 -6.12 -10.15 -26.02
C ASN A 235 -5.87 -10.02 -27.53
N ASP A 236 -5.88 -8.80 -28.09
CA ASP A 236 -5.61 -8.59 -29.51
C ASP A 236 -4.12 -8.80 -29.84
N LEU A 237 -3.22 -8.44 -28.91
CA LEU A 237 -1.78 -8.63 -29.08
C LEU A 237 -1.36 -10.11 -29.07
N VAL A 238 -2.01 -10.94 -28.26
CA VAL A 238 -1.73 -12.38 -28.15
C VAL A 238 -2.67 -13.24 -29.01
N ARG A 239 -3.56 -12.63 -29.78
CA ARG A 239 -4.61 -13.32 -30.55
C ARG A 239 -4.08 -14.36 -31.56
N ALA A 240 -2.96 -14.07 -32.17
CA ALA A 240 -2.34 -14.99 -33.11
C ALA A 240 -1.79 -16.24 -32.42
N GLU A 241 -1.16 -16.07 -31.27
CA GLU A 241 -0.63 -17.16 -30.45
C GLU A 241 -1.76 -17.96 -29.76
N LEU A 242 -2.83 -17.29 -29.33
CA LEU A 242 -4.02 -17.95 -28.79
C LEU A 242 -4.67 -18.88 -29.83
N LYS A 243 -4.83 -18.43 -31.08
CA LYS A 243 -5.34 -19.29 -32.19
C LYS A 243 -4.48 -20.52 -32.39
N GLN A 244 -3.16 -20.37 -32.33
CA GLN A 244 -2.24 -21.49 -32.42
C GLN A 244 -2.36 -22.45 -31.24
N LEU A 245 -2.54 -21.92 -30.04
CA LEU A 245 -2.74 -22.71 -28.83
C LEU A 245 -4.04 -23.52 -28.87
N LEU A 246 -5.16 -22.87 -29.25
CA LEU A 246 -6.47 -23.53 -29.39
C LEU A 246 -6.49 -24.63 -30.50
N ALA A 247 -5.58 -24.55 -31.45
CA ALA A 247 -5.43 -25.54 -32.51
C ALA A 247 -4.56 -26.76 -32.11
N LEU A 248 -3.98 -26.79 -30.91
CA LEU A 248 -3.14 -27.92 -30.49
C LEU A 248 -3.98 -29.18 -30.26
N PRO A 249 -3.65 -30.31 -30.94
CA PRO A 249 -4.39 -31.57 -30.75
C PRO A 249 -4.31 -32.15 -29.33
N ALA A 250 -3.37 -31.65 -28.50
CA ALA A 250 -3.18 -32.08 -27.13
C ALA A 250 -4.19 -31.45 -26.15
N LEU A 251 -4.91 -30.41 -26.57
CA LEU A 251 -5.90 -29.75 -25.72
C LEU A 251 -7.25 -30.43 -25.85
N SER A 252 -7.86 -30.73 -24.73
CA SER A 252 -9.24 -31.24 -24.67
C SER A 252 -10.25 -30.13 -24.99
N ALA A 253 -11.47 -30.51 -25.34
CA ALA A 253 -12.58 -29.56 -25.47
C ALA A 253 -12.86 -28.78 -24.18
N ALA A 254 -12.52 -29.35 -23.02
CA ALA A 254 -12.61 -28.70 -21.72
C ALA A 254 -11.49 -27.64 -21.56
N ASP A 255 -10.28 -27.93 -21.99
CA ASP A 255 -9.16 -26.99 -21.97
C ASP A 255 -9.42 -25.81 -22.90
N ASN A 256 -9.96 -26.05 -24.09
CA ASN A 256 -10.33 -24.97 -25.03
C ASN A 256 -11.38 -24.04 -24.41
N ARG A 257 -12.42 -24.61 -23.77
CA ARG A 257 -13.44 -23.79 -23.06
C ARG A 257 -12.83 -22.99 -21.91
N ARG A 258 -11.87 -23.55 -21.17
CA ARG A 258 -11.18 -22.83 -20.08
C ARG A 258 -10.32 -21.70 -20.63
N LEU A 259 -9.64 -21.90 -21.74
CA LEU A 259 -8.90 -20.85 -22.43
C LEU A 259 -9.83 -19.73 -22.89
N GLU A 260 -10.91 -20.07 -23.59
CA GLU A 260 -11.93 -19.09 -24.01
C GLU A 260 -12.49 -18.31 -22.83
N GLN A 261 -12.91 -18.99 -21.74
CA GLN A 261 -13.40 -18.35 -20.52
C GLN A 261 -12.33 -17.47 -19.85
N HIS A 262 -11.07 -17.87 -19.88
CA HIS A 262 -9.98 -17.07 -19.32
C HIS A 262 -9.77 -15.77 -20.10
N PHE A 263 -9.80 -15.84 -21.43
CA PHE A 263 -9.66 -14.65 -22.27
C PHE A 263 -10.92 -13.78 -22.26
N ASP A 264 -12.10 -14.39 -22.17
CA ASP A 264 -13.34 -13.64 -21.92
C ASP A 264 -13.30 -12.94 -20.58
N SER A 265 -12.74 -13.56 -19.53
CA SER A 265 -12.60 -12.94 -18.22
C SER A 265 -11.57 -11.80 -18.21
N ILE A 266 -10.48 -11.90 -18.99
CA ILE A 266 -9.55 -10.78 -19.19
C ILE A 266 -10.27 -9.64 -19.90
N ARG A 267 -11.03 -9.92 -20.94
CA ARG A 267 -11.84 -8.93 -21.66
C ARG A 267 -12.96 -8.34 -20.80
N ASP A 268 -13.58 -9.16 -19.95
CA ASP A 268 -14.55 -8.71 -18.96
C ASP A 268 -13.91 -7.79 -17.90
N VAL A 269 -12.66 -8.05 -17.51
CA VAL A 269 -11.89 -7.17 -16.62
C VAL A 269 -11.52 -5.87 -17.35
N GLU A 270 -11.05 -5.95 -18.60
CA GLU A 270 -10.79 -4.78 -19.43
C GLU A 270 -12.07 -3.95 -19.63
N THR A 271 -13.18 -4.61 -19.97
CA THR A 271 -14.50 -3.97 -20.16
C THR A 271 -15.10 -3.48 -18.84
N LYS A 272 -14.89 -4.19 -17.74
CA LYS A 272 -15.35 -3.76 -16.40
C LYS A 272 -14.47 -2.66 -15.82
N LEU A 273 -13.19 -2.59 -16.15
CA LEU A 273 -12.35 -1.42 -15.85
C LEU A 273 -12.86 -0.19 -16.63
N ASP A 274 -13.29 -0.36 -17.87
CA ASP A 274 -13.98 0.67 -18.66
C ASP A 274 -15.41 0.96 -18.14
N GLN A 275 -16.15 -0.05 -17.67
CA GLN A 275 -17.55 0.04 -17.21
C GLN A 275 -17.69 0.33 -15.72
N LEU A 276 -16.66 0.08 -14.90
CA LEU A 276 -16.73 0.35 -13.45
C LEU A 276 -16.86 1.84 -13.16
N GLY A 277 -16.81 2.71 -14.18
CA GLY A 277 -16.97 4.14 -14.00
C GLY A 277 -16.05 4.70 -12.90
N ILE A 278 -14.97 3.93 -12.57
CA ILE A 278 -13.88 4.44 -11.76
C ILE A 278 -13.16 5.38 -12.70
N ALA A 279 -13.72 6.56 -12.78
CA ALA A 279 -13.21 7.56 -13.66
C ALA A 279 -11.78 7.86 -13.24
N CYS A 280 -10.83 7.48 -14.08
CA CYS A 280 -9.48 8.00 -14.04
C CYS A 280 -9.56 9.48 -14.44
N THR A 281 -10.22 10.28 -13.60
CA THR A 281 -10.45 11.71 -13.77
C THR A 281 -9.79 12.46 -12.64
N GLN A 282 -9.45 13.71 -12.90
CA GLN A 282 -8.92 14.62 -11.88
C GLN A 282 -10.00 15.14 -10.91
N ASP A 283 -11.24 14.70 -11.05
CA ASP A 283 -12.34 15.15 -10.22
C ASP A 283 -12.05 14.93 -8.74
N GLY A 284 -12.24 15.96 -7.94
CA GLY A 284 -11.99 15.95 -6.50
C GLY A 284 -10.53 16.09 -6.09
N LEU A 285 -9.57 16.31 -7.02
CA LEU A 285 -8.20 16.66 -6.66
C LEU A 285 -8.05 18.15 -6.37
N ALA A 286 -7.25 18.47 -5.36
CA ALA A 286 -6.85 19.85 -5.04
C ALA A 286 -5.73 20.34 -5.99
N THR A 287 -6.04 20.48 -7.28
CA THR A 287 -5.06 20.77 -8.34
C THR A 287 -4.27 22.05 -8.11
N ASP A 288 -4.90 23.10 -7.59
CA ASP A 288 -4.21 24.37 -7.31
C ASP A 288 -3.14 24.22 -6.23
N GLN A 289 -3.41 23.40 -5.20
CA GLN A 289 -2.41 23.09 -4.16
C GLN A 289 -1.28 22.23 -4.72
N LEU A 290 -1.59 21.27 -5.59
CA LEU A 290 -0.59 20.44 -6.25
C LEU A 290 0.33 21.28 -7.14
N GLU A 291 -0.22 22.19 -7.94
CA GLU A 291 0.56 23.10 -8.78
C GLU A 291 1.47 24.03 -7.94
N ALA A 292 1.03 24.43 -6.74
CA ALA A 292 1.86 25.23 -5.83
C ALA A 292 3.15 24.49 -5.37
N TYR A 293 3.16 23.16 -5.40
CA TYR A 293 4.33 22.35 -5.06
C TYR A 293 5.22 21.97 -6.25
N LYS A 294 4.93 22.49 -7.43
CA LYS A 294 5.74 22.29 -8.65
C LYS A 294 7.20 22.75 -8.48
N SER A 295 7.40 23.75 -7.65
CA SER A 295 8.73 24.30 -7.36
C SER A 295 8.89 24.65 -5.88
N GLY A 296 10.14 24.64 -5.41
CA GLY A 296 10.43 24.92 -4.00
C GLY A 296 10.25 23.73 -3.08
N LEU A 297 10.26 23.98 -1.77
CA LEU A 297 10.17 22.97 -0.71
C LEU A 297 9.07 23.26 0.32
N ALA A 298 8.05 24.01 -0.08
CA ALA A 298 6.95 24.40 0.83
C ALA A 298 6.24 23.19 1.42
N PHE A 299 6.16 22.07 0.69
CA PHE A 299 5.58 20.81 1.15
C PHE A 299 6.32 20.16 2.36
N ARG A 300 7.50 20.68 2.74
CA ARG A 300 8.26 20.22 3.94
C ARG A 300 8.10 21.13 5.15
N MET A 301 7.29 22.19 5.05
CA MET A 301 7.07 23.11 6.16
C MET A 301 6.06 22.52 7.17
N ASP A 302 6.26 22.80 8.44
CA ASP A 302 5.44 22.29 9.54
C ASP A 302 3.93 22.39 9.29
N GLY A 303 3.45 23.57 8.84
CA GLY A 303 2.04 23.82 8.58
C GLY A 303 1.46 23.11 7.35
N MET A 304 2.31 22.44 6.54
CA MET A 304 1.88 21.77 5.30
C MET A 304 1.82 20.25 5.41
N ILE A 305 2.36 19.66 6.47
CA ILE A 305 2.54 18.19 6.56
C ILE A 305 1.22 17.42 6.44
N GLU A 306 0.17 17.88 7.14
CA GLU A 306 -1.14 17.22 7.06
C GLU A 306 -1.78 17.38 5.68
N ASP A 307 -1.64 18.56 5.05
CA ASP A 307 -2.15 18.79 3.70
C ASP A 307 -1.40 17.94 2.66
N VAL A 308 -0.08 17.81 2.79
CA VAL A 308 0.73 16.94 1.95
C VAL A 308 0.31 15.47 2.11
N ALA A 309 0.05 15.03 3.34
CA ALA A 309 -0.45 13.67 3.58
C ALA A 309 -1.82 13.43 2.93
N LYS A 310 -2.75 14.39 3.03
CA LYS A 310 -4.05 14.33 2.35
C LYS A 310 -3.91 14.28 0.84
N LEU A 311 -3.07 15.15 0.25
CA LEU A 311 -2.80 15.15 -1.19
C LEU A 311 -2.20 13.81 -1.67
N HIS A 312 -1.29 13.23 -0.92
CA HIS A 312 -0.78 11.89 -1.24
C HIS A 312 -1.90 10.84 -1.23
N LEU A 313 -2.82 10.87 -0.25
CA LEU A 313 -3.95 9.94 -0.20
C LEU A 313 -4.92 10.11 -1.37
N GLU A 314 -5.22 11.36 -1.76
CA GLU A 314 -6.00 11.68 -2.96
C GLU A 314 -5.34 11.07 -4.22
N LEU A 315 -4.03 11.31 -4.39
CA LEU A 315 -3.27 10.83 -5.54
C LEU A 315 -3.13 9.30 -5.56
N VAL A 316 -3.01 8.65 -4.40
CA VAL A 316 -3.02 7.17 -4.31
C VAL A 316 -4.38 6.65 -4.75
N SER A 317 -5.49 7.26 -4.30
CA SER A 317 -6.83 6.87 -4.73
C SER A 317 -7.01 6.99 -6.25
N LEU A 318 -6.47 8.06 -6.85
CA LEU A 318 -6.46 8.24 -8.31
C LEU A 318 -5.55 7.21 -9.00
N ALA A 319 -4.33 7.00 -8.50
CA ALA A 319 -3.40 6.03 -9.07
C ALA A 319 -4.01 4.61 -9.10
N PHE A 320 -4.74 4.24 -8.04
CA PHE A 320 -5.47 2.96 -7.98
C PHE A 320 -6.65 2.94 -8.95
N ALA A 321 -7.43 4.01 -9.02
CA ALA A 321 -8.54 4.13 -9.98
C ALA A 321 -8.07 4.03 -11.43
N CYS A 322 -6.91 4.63 -11.75
CA CYS A 322 -6.27 4.55 -13.06
C CYS A 322 -5.51 3.22 -13.29
N ASN A 323 -5.51 2.29 -12.35
CA ASN A 323 -4.67 1.08 -12.37
C ASN A 323 -3.18 1.36 -12.67
N PHE A 324 -2.71 2.55 -12.30
CA PHE A 324 -1.31 2.95 -12.43
C PHE A 324 -0.40 2.16 -11.49
N ASN A 325 -0.91 1.87 -10.30
CA ASN A 325 -0.31 0.99 -9.32
C ASN A 325 -1.42 0.39 -8.45
N ARG A 326 -1.17 -0.72 -7.77
CA ARG A 326 -2.13 -1.36 -6.86
C ARG A 326 -1.67 -1.39 -5.42
N VAL A 327 -0.45 -0.92 -5.16
CA VAL A 327 0.15 -0.94 -3.82
C VAL A 327 0.83 0.38 -3.55
N ALA A 328 0.57 0.96 -2.39
CA ALA A 328 1.19 2.19 -1.95
C ALA A 328 1.56 2.14 -0.45
N THR A 329 2.58 2.88 -0.07
CA THR A 329 2.91 3.18 1.32
C THR A 329 3.00 4.68 1.52
N LEU A 330 2.52 5.15 2.66
CA LEU A 330 2.70 6.53 3.13
C LEU A 330 3.34 6.49 4.51
N GLN A 331 4.55 7.00 4.63
CA GLN A 331 5.14 7.31 5.92
C GLN A 331 4.69 8.71 6.33
N HIS A 332 3.96 8.81 7.45
CA HIS A 332 3.40 10.05 7.98
C HIS A 332 4.18 10.50 9.20
N GLY A 333 5.16 11.36 8.99
CA GLY A 333 6.20 11.75 9.92
C GLY A 333 7.40 10.82 9.89
N ASP A 334 8.56 11.30 10.36
CA ASP A 334 9.75 10.48 10.55
C ASP A 334 9.83 9.89 11.96
N GLY A 335 10.85 9.09 12.25
CA GLY A 335 11.00 8.45 13.55
C GLY A 335 11.13 9.45 14.71
N THR A 336 11.76 10.58 14.45
CA THR A 336 11.96 11.68 15.40
C THR A 336 11.26 12.96 14.94
N ASP A 337 10.00 12.83 14.57
CA ASP A 337 9.21 13.85 13.88
C ASP A 337 9.41 15.26 14.47
N ALA A 338 10.14 16.07 13.72
CA ALA A 338 10.47 17.44 14.11
C ALA A 338 9.36 18.46 13.83
N THR A 339 8.25 18.02 13.27
CA THR A 339 7.11 18.88 12.91
C THR A 339 6.52 19.54 14.16
N ARG A 340 6.35 20.86 14.11
CA ARG A 340 5.61 21.62 15.13
C ARG A 340 4.16 21.79 14.67
N TYR A 341 3.31 20.91 15.16
CA TYR A 341 1.89 20.95 14.83
C TYR A 341 1.21 22.15 15.49
N ALA A 342 0.41 22.87 14.70
CA ALA A 342 -0.40 23.99 15.17
C ALA A 342 -1.69 23.48 15.83
N VAL A 343 -1.55 22.93 17.03
CA VAL A 343 -2.67 22.49 17.87
C VAL A 343 -2.74 23.35 19.15
N PRO A 344 -3.95 23.59 19.72
CA PRO A 344 -4.13 24.51 20.85
C PRO A 344 -3.16 24.26 22.00
N SER A 345 -2.99 22.99 22.40
CA SER A 345 -2.10 22.66 23.52
C SER A 345 -0.61 22.78 23.19
N ASN A 346 -0.22 22.92 21.93
CA ASN A 346 1.17 23.16 21.51
C ASN A 346 1.51 24.65 21.33
N GLU A 347 0.51 25.54 21.26
CA GLU A 347 0.74 26.99 21.09
C GLU A 347 1.70 27.55 22.17
N GLY A 348 1.48 27.18 23.44
CA GLY A 348 2.32 27.59 24.56
C GLY A 348 3.64 26.82 24.70
N LEU A 349 3.69 25.57 24.24
CA LEU A 349 4.88 24.72 24.27
C LEU A 349 5.81 24.99 23.10
N ASN A 350 5.24 25.10 21.90
CA ASN A 350 5.95 25.20 20.62
C ASN A 350 7.02 24.08 20.44
N TRP A 351 6.67 22.87 20.89
CA TRP A 351 7.58 21.72 20.81
C TRP A 351 7.42 20.97 19.48
N PRO A 352 8.50 20.36 18.96
CA PRO A 352 8.40 19.37 17.91
C PRO A 352 7.63 18.14 18.41
N PHE A 353 6.97 17.43 17.51
CA PHE A 353 6.10 16.30 17.87
C PHE A 353 6.86 15.20 18.63
N HIS A 354 8.09 14.94 18.28
CA HIS A 354 8.94 13.99 18.99
C HIS A 354 9.00 14.31 20.50
N HIS A 355 9.27 15.58 20.87
CA HIS A 355 9.33 16.00 22.29
C HIS A 355 7.94 15.95 22.95
N ILE A 356 6.88 16.33 22.22
CA ILE A 356 5.50 16.18 22.69
C ILE A 356 5.22 14.73 23.05
N SER A 357 5.62 13.80 22.18
CA SER A 357 5.39 12.37 22.40
C SER A 357 6.09 11.83 23.64
N HIS A 358 7.27 12.33 23.96
CA HIS A 358 8.02 12.01 25.19
C HIS A 358 7.49 12.71 26.45
N ARG A 359 6.61 13.70 26.32
CA ARG A 359 6.15 14.55 27.42
C ARG A 359 7.23 15.44 28.04
N VAL A 360 8.37 15.62 27.37
CA VAL A 360 9.51 16.41 27.81
C VAL A 360 10.21 17.12 26.63
N GLN A 361 10.92 18.19 26.93
CA GLN A 361 11.66 18.97 25.92
C GLN A 361 13.02 18.34 25.52
N SER A 362 13.24 17.07 25.80
CA SER A 362 14.49 16.37 25.45
C SER A 362 14.24 14.87 25.27
N ASP A 363 15.12 14.21 24.51
CA ASP A 363 15.05 12.76 24.27
C ASP A 363 15.42 11.89 25.48
N SER A 364 15.95 12.50 26.53
CA SER A 364 16.65 11.75 27.58
C SER A 364 15.77 11.29 28.72
N ALA A 365 14.49 11.64 28.75
CA ALA A 365 13.63 11.32 29.88
C ALA A 365 12.19 10.96 29.46
N VAL A 366 11.62 10.00 30.18
CA VAL A 366 10.16 9.77 30.16
C VAL A 366 9.51 10.90 30.93
N GLY A 367 8.63 11.67 30.28
CA GLY A 367 8.00 12.83 30.89
C GLY A 367 6.56 12.61 31.28
N SER A 368 6.04 13.54 32.07
CA SER A 368 4.66 13.55 32.57
C SER A 368 3.95 14.89 32.35
N ASN A 369 4.43 15.73 31.43
CA ASN A 369 3.82 17.02 31.14
C ASN A 369 2.39 16.85 30.60
N PRO A 370 1.33 17.26 31.33
CA PRO A 370 -0.05 17.06 30.89
C PRO A 370 -0.39 17.83 29.63
N THR A 371 0.13 19.04 29.46
CA THR A 371 -0.11 19.88 28.25
C THR A 371 0.48 19.22 27.00
N ALA A 372 1.66 18.59 27.11
CA ALA A 372 2.24 17.84 26.02
C ALA A 372 1.42 16.56 25.69
N GLU A 373 0.80 15.94 26.69
CA GLU A 373 -0.14 14.83 26.44
C GLU A 373 -1.40 15.30 25.73
N ASP A 374 -1.94 16.46 26.11
CA ASP A 374 -3.10 17.06 25.43
C ASP A 374 -2.73 17.40 23.96
N ALA A 375 -1.60 18.05 23.75
CA ALA A 375 -1.08 18.33 22.40
C ALA A 375 -0.93 17.04 21.55
N HIS A 376 -0.40 15.96 22.13
CA HIS A 376 -0.30 14.68 21.45
C HIS A 376 -1.68 14.13 21.05
N ALA A 377 -2.65 14.16 21.94
CA ALA A 377 -4.01 13.70 21.66
C ALA A 377 -4.70 14.54 20.56
N GLU A 378 -4.44 15.84 20.51
CA GLU A 378 -4.92 16.72 19.44
C GLU A 378 -4.26 16.39 18.11
N ILE A 379 -2.96 16.05 18.09
CA ILE A 379 -2.25 15.57 16.91
C ILE A 379 -2.80 14.20 16.45
N ASP A 380 -3.11 13.30 17.37
CA ASP A 380 -3.77 12.02 17.05
C ASP A 380 -5.11 12.27 16.31
N VAL A 381 -5.91 13.27 16.76
CA VAL A 381 -7.14 13.67 16.07
C VAL A 381 -6.85 14.19 14.66
N LEU A 382 -5.85 15.05 14.45
CA LEU A 382 -5.46 15.54 13.12
C LEU A 382 -5.08 14.39 12.19
N ARG A 383 -4.34 13.41 12.68
CA ARG A 383 -3.94 12.23 11.90
C ARG A 383 -5.12 11.35 11.53
N MET A 384 -6.11 11.22 12.43
CA MET A 384 -7.37 10.53 12.12
C MET A 384 -8.23 11.31 11.12
N GLN A 385 -8.22 12.64 11.16
CA GLN A 385 -8.87 13.48 10.14
C GLN A 385 -8.21 13.31 8.77
N THR A 386 -6.88 13.18 8.72
CA THR A 386 -6.16 12.88 7.48
C THR A 386 -6.51 11.49 6.95
N LEU A 387 -6.62 10.49 7.82
CA LEU A 387 -7.11 9.15 7.44
C LEU A 387 -8.54 9.23 6.90
N LEU A 388 -9.46 9.92 7.61
CA LEU A 388 -10.85 10.13 7.18
C LEU A 388 -10.91 10.72 5.77
N HIS A 389 -10.14 11.78 5.50
CA HIS A 389 -10.05 12.40 4.18
C HIS A 389 -9.65 11.39 3.09
N GLY A 390 -8.64 10.56 3.36
CA GLY A 390 -8.26 9.49 2.43
C GLY A 390 -9.39 8.49 2.19
N LEU A 391 -10.07 8.03 3.25
CA LEU A 391 -11.18 7.08 3.15
C LEU A 391 -12.35 7.64 2.34
N ASP A 392 -12.66 8.94 2.47
CA ASP A 392 -13.68 9.63 1.67
C ASP A 392 -13.34 9.57 0.18
N HIS A 393 -12.09 9.82 -0.21
CA HIS A 393 -11.62 9.72 -1.60
C HIS A 393 -11.68 8.28 -2.13
N PHE A 394 -11.26 7.30 -1.33
CA PHE A 394 -11.38 5.88 -1.70
C PHE A 394 -12.83 5.45 -1.87
N LYS A 395 -13.73 5.90 -0.99
CA LYS A 395 -15.17 5.61 -1.09
C LYS A 395 -15.80 6.27 -2.30
N ALA A 396 -15.52 7.56 -2.53
CA ALA A 396 -16.05 8.31 -3.68
C ALA A 396 -15.64 7.66 -5.02
N ARG A 397 -14.47 7.02 -5.09
CA ARG A 397 -14.00 6.28 -6.27
C ARG A 397 -14.43 4.81 -6.31
N GLY A 398 -15.25 4.32 -5.37
CA GLY A 398 -15.69 2.92 -5.31
C GLY A 398 -14.56 1.92 -5.06
N LEU A 399 -13.48 2.38 -4.43
CA LEU A 399 -12.29 1.57 -4.15
C LEU A 399 -12.28 0.97 -2.75
N LEU A 400 -13.00 1.56 -1.77
CA LEU A 400 -12.85 1.22 -0.36
C LEU A 400 -13.08 -0.27 -0.08
N ASP A 401 -14.17 -0.85 -0.57
CA ASP A 401 -14.48 -2.27 -0.36
C ASP A 401 -13.53 -3.23 -1.10
N LYS A 402 -12.79 -2.72 -2.09
CA LYS A 402 -11.80 -3.47 -2.87
C LYS A 402 -10.38 -3.30 -2.32
N SER A 403 -10.22 -2.58 -1.22
CA SER A 403 -8.92 -2.22 -0.68
C SER A 403 -8.65 -2.90 0.65
N VAL A 404 -7.35 -3.02 0.95
CA VAL A 404 -6.78 -3.18 2.28
C VAL A 404 -6.05 -1.88 2.60
N ILE A 405 -6.61 -1.05 3.44
CA ILE A 405 -5.97 0.18 3.91
C ILE A 405 -5.62 -0.03 5.37
N MET A 406 -4.32 -0.12 5.67
CA MET A 406 -3.83 -0.25 7.05
C MET A 406 -3.22 1.07 7.51
N TRP A 407 -3.69 1.58 8.63
CA TRP A 407 -3.02 2.62 9.39
C TRP A 407 -2.42 2.02 10.65
N THR A 408 -1.17 2.33 10.93
CA THR A 408 -0.45 1.89 12.13
C THR A 408 0.55 2.95 12.57
N ASN A 409 1.27 2.68 13.65
CA ASN A 409 2.35 3.53 14.13
C ASN A 409 3.64 2.70 14.24
N HIS A 410 4.79 3.35 14.35
CA HIS A 410 6.06 2.64 14.51
C HIS A 410 6.39 2.28 15.97
N ILE A 411 5.66 2.81 16.93
CA ILE A 411 5.67 2.47 18.36
C ILE A 411 4.26 2.58 18.90
N ALA A 412 3.97 1.95 20.04
CA ALA A 412 2.65 2.04 20.65
C ALA A 412 2.44 3.38 21.35
N ASP A 413 3.45 3.86 22.06
CA ASP A 413 3.42 5.14 22.77
C ASP A 413 4.81 5.78 22.79
N GLY A 414 4.84 7.11 22.84
CA GLY A 414 6.08 7.87 22.84
C GLY A 414 6.91 7.73 24.12
N PRO A 415 6.31 7.78 25.32
CA PRO A 415 7.11 7.77 26.57
C PRO A 415 7.93 6.51 26.78
N THR A 416 7.40 5.33 26.41
CA THR A 416 8.08 4.04 26.67
C THR A 416 8.70 3.43 25.44
N HIS A 417 8.40 3.95 24.22
CA HIS A 417 8.77 3.32 22.94
C HIS A 417 8.31 1.87 22.83
N SER A 418 7.16 1.54 23.43
CA SER A 418 6.66 0.17 23.47
C SER A 418 6.40 -0.38 22.07
N PHE A 419 6.80 -1.64 21.87
CA PHE A 419 6.47 -2.45 20.69
C PHE A 419 5.30 -3.40 20.96
N LYS A 420 4.62 -3.25 22.09
CA LYS A 420 3.47 -4.04 22.47
C LYS A 420 2.18 -3.29 22.21
N ASN A 421 1.18 -3.99 21.69
CA ASN A 421 -0.14 -3.43 21.40
C ASN A 421 -0.04 -2.16 20.52
N VAL A 422 0.72 -2.24 19.42
CA VAL A 422 0.87 -1.15 18.45
C VAL A 422 -0.48 -0.85 17.81
N PRO A 423 -0.93 0.42 17.78
CA PRO A 423 -2.25 0.77 17.29
C PRO A 423 -2.39 0.38 15.81
N THR A 424 -3.48 -0.32 15.48
CA THR A 424 -3.73 -0.83 14.14
C THR A 424 -5.18 -0.60 13.74
N ILE A 425 -5.40 0.05 12.61
CA ILE A 425 -6.69 0.28 11.98
C ILE A 425 -6.63 -0.31 10.57
N ILE A 426 -7.64 -1.09 10.19
CA ILE A 426 -7.81 -1.58 8.83
C ILE A 426 -9.13 -1.01 8.29
N ALA A 427 -9.10 -0.46 7.09
CA ALA A 427 -10.28 -0.02 6.37
C ALA A 427 -10.39 -0.75 5.04
N GLY A 428 -11.61 -1.00 4.63
CA GLY A 428 -11.91 -1.85 3.47
C GLY A 428 -11.81 -3.34 3.81
N ASN A 429 -12.45 -4.17 2.99
CA ASN A 429 -12.60 -5.60 3.26
C ASN A 429 -11.97 -6.51 2.21
N ALA A 430 -11.16 -5.96 1.31
CA ALA A 430 -10.58 -6.73 0.21
C ALA A 430 -11.62 -7.53 -0.59
N GLY A 431 -12.79 -6.94 -0.86
CA GLY A 431 -13.87 -7.61 -1.58
C GLY A 431 -14.48 -8.77 -0.77
N GLY A 432 -14.66 -8.59 0.52
CA GLY A 432 -15.33 -9.54 1.42
C GLY A 432 -14.40 -10.56 2.09
N TYR A 433 -13.09 -10.36 2.08
CA TYR A 433 -12.14 -11.24 2.76
C TYR A 433 -11.95 -10.89 4.24
N LEU A 434 -11.95 -9.61 4.57
CA LEU A 434 -11.72 -9.11 5.92
C LEU A 434 -13.04 -8.69 6.59
N LYS A 435 -13.11 -8.92 7.88
CA LYS A 435 -14.19 -8.43 8.74
C LYS A 435 -14.22 -6.90 8.75
N GLN A 436 -15.41 -6.34 8.93
CA GLN A 436 -15.64 -4.90 9.07
C GLN A 436 -16.59 -4.61 10.23
N GLY A 437 -16.68 -3.33 10.61
CA GLY A 437 -17.60 -2.86 11.66
C GLY A 437 -17.27 -3.45 13.04
N ALA A 438 -15.98 -3.63 13.37
CA ALA A 438 -15.60 -4.28 14.62
C ALA A 438 -14.29 -3.74 15.21
N TYR A 439 -14.18 -3.82 16.52
CA TYR A 439 -12.93 -3.73 17.27
C TYR A 439 -12.64 -5.10 17.88
N VAL A 440 -11.56 -5.73 17.46
CA VAL A 440 -11.21 -7.12 17.83
C VAL A 440 -9.89 -7.18 18.60
N ASP A 441 -9.75 -8.21 19.44
CA ASP A 441 -8.51 -8.54 20.12
C ASP A 441 -7.80 -9.67 19.35
N ALA A 442 -6.57 -9.43 18.90
CA ALA A 442 -5.76 -10.40 18.19
C ALA A 442 -5.06 -11.41 19.12
N GLY A 443 -5.10 -11.21 20.44
CA GLY A 443 -4.53 -12.14 21.42
C GLY A 443 -3.01 -12.03 21.61
N SER A 444 -2.44 -10.83 21.48
CA SER A 444 -0.99 -10.56 21.63
C SER A 444 -0.14 -11.38 20.67
N VAL A 445 -0.37 -11.17 19.40
CA VAL A 445 0.38 -11.79 18.30
C VAL A 445 1.32 -10.79 17.65
N THR A 446 2.40 -11.28 17.03
CA THR A 446 3.31 -10.42 16.29
C THR A 446 2.72 -10.00 14.94
N ASN A 447 3.13 -8.84 14.45
CA ASN A 447 2.60 -8.26 13.20
C ASN A 447 2.92 -9.09 11.95
N ASN A 448 3.84 -10.07 12.00
CA ASN A 448 4.02 -11.04 10.94
C ASN A 448 2.71 -11.81 10.64
N ARG A 449 1.94 -12.20 11.68
CA ARG A 449 0.65 -12.87 11.50
C ARG A 449 -0.43 -11.93 10.95
N LEU A 450 -0.38 -10.65 11.33
CA LEU A 450 -1.20 -9.62 10.71
C LEU A 450 -0.90 -9.54 9.20
N PHE A 451 0.38 -9.45 8.83
CA PHE A 451 0.77 -9.40 7.42
C PHE A 451 0.45 -10.69 6.67
N ASN A 452 0.58 -11.85 7.27
CA ASN A 452 0.09 -13.09 6.65
C ASN A 452 -1.40 -12.94 6.25
N THR A 453 -2.24 -12.37 7.12
CA THR A 453 -3.66 -12.13 6.82
C THR A 453 -3.86 -11.09 5.71
N LEU A 454 -3.16 -9.94 5.80
CA LEU A 454 -3.34 -8.86 4.83
C LEU A 454 -2.77 -9.19 3.45
N ILE A 455 -1.65 -9.93 3.40
CA ILE A 455 -1.09 -10.44 2.15
C ILE A 455 -2.09 -11.42 1.51
N ALA A 456 -2.73 -12.35 2.31
CA ALA A 456 -3.79 -13.23 1.79
C ALA A 456 -4.95 -12.46 1.19
N ALA A 457 -5.41 -11.48 1.93
CA ALA A 457 -6.50 -10.64 1.47
C ALA A 457 -6.18 -9.95 0.15
N ALA A 458 -4.94 -9.47 -0.02
CA ALA A 458 -4.51 -8.73 -1.20
C ALA A 458 -4.21 -9.62 -2.41
N VAL A 459 -3.53 -10.75 -2.20
CA VAL A 459 -3.02 -11.58 -3.31
C VAL A 459 -3.90 -12.75 -3.67
N ARG A 460 -4.89 -13.08 -2.84
CA ARG A 460 -5.91 -14.11 -3.14
C ARG A 460 -5.27 -15.41 -3.68
N ASP A 461 -4.73 -16.24 -2.82
CA ASP A 461 -4.17 -17.56 -3.15
C ASP A 461 -2.93 -17.56 -4.07
N LYS A 462 -2.31 -16.40 -4.30
CA LYS A 462 -1.08 -16.30 -5.09
C LYS A 462 0.19 -16.65 -4.33
N LEU A 463 0.12 -16.77 -3.01
CA LEU A 463 1.24 -17.14 -2.16
C LEU A 463 0.94 -18.45 -1.43
N ASP A 464 1.99 -19.26 -1.26
CA ASP A 464 1.94 -20.43 -0.38
C ASP A 464 2.00 -19.97 1.08
N TRP A 465 0.88 -20.13 1.79
CA TRP A 465 0.72 -19.76 3.20
C TRP A 465 1.52 -20.63 4.16
N SER A 466 2.19 -21.67 3.68
CA SER A 466 3.10 -22.47 4.49
C SER A 466 4.36 -21.68 4.89
N THR A 467 4.66 -20.58 4.18
CA THR A 467 5.75 -19.68 4.51
C THR A 467 5.28 -18.54 5.41
N ASN A 468 5.87 -18.46 6.59
CA ASN A 468 5.63 -17.35 7.51
C ASN A 468 6.27 -16.07 6.98
N PHE A 469 5.50 -14.97 6.89
CA PHE A 469 6.06 -13.67 6.55
C PHE A 469 6.76 -13.05 7.77
N GLY A 470 7.98 -12.56 7.57
CA GLY A 470 8.79 -12.00 8.67
C GLY A 470 9.32 -13.06 9.64
N ASP A 471 9.81 -12.61 10.79
CA ASP A 471 10.47 -13.43 11.80
C ASP A 471 9.71 -13.43 13.15
N GLY A 472 8.41 -13.19 13.11
CA GLY A 472 7.58 -13.17 14.30
C GLY A 472 7.24 -14.57 14.82
N GLU A 473 6.66 -14.63 16.01
CA GLU A 473 6.21 -15.88 16.62
C GLU A 473 4.97 -16.43 15.91
N GLY A 474 5.04 -17.72 15.56
CA GLY A 474 3.94 -18.48 14.99
C GLY A 474 3.73 -18.26 13.48
N THR A 475 3.07 -19.23 12.88
CA THR A 475 2.70 -19.28 11.47
C THR A 475 1.21 -18.99 11.28
N GLY A 476 0.78 -18.74 10.05
CA GLY A 476 -0.62 -18.50 9.70
C GLY A 476 -1.11 -17.08 9.98
N GLY A 477 -2.37 -16.82 9.67
CA GLY A 477 -3.02 -15.53 9.84
C GLY A 477 -3.68 -15.35 11.21
N ILE A 478 -4.55 -14.34 11.30
CA ILE A 478 -5.38 -14.02 12.47
C ILE A 478 -6.83 -14.24 12.08
N ASP A 479 -7.43 -15.35 12.51
CA ASP A 479 -8.79 -15.73 12.14
C ASP A 479 -9.85 -14.70 12.56
N ALA A 480 -9.61 -13.99 13.68
CA ALA A 480 -10.50 -12.94 14.16
C ALA A 480 -10.69 -11.77 13.18
N LEU A 481 -9.80 -11.62 12.18
CA LEU A 481 -9.87 -10.59 11.15
C LEU A 481 -10.63 -11.03 9.89
N LEU A 482 -10.98 -12.30 9.78
CA LEU A 482 -11.66 -12.86 8.59
C LEU A 482 -13.18 -12.61 8.65
N ALA A 483 -13.80 -12.41 7.47
CA ALA A 483 -15.24 -12.16 7.32
C ALA A 483 -16.10 -13.42 7.53
#